data_35c3145f16209bf3c45d3383f9fee24a
#
_entry.id   35c3145f16209bf3c45d3383f9fee24a
#
_cell.length_a   1.000
_cell.length_b   1.000
_cell.length_c   1.000
_cell.angle_alpha   90.00
_cell.angle_beta   90.00
_cell.angle_gamma   90.00
#
_symmetry.space_group_name_H-M   'P 1'
#
loop_
_entity.id
_entity.type
_entity.pdbx_description
1 polymer ?
#
loop_
_entity_poly.entity_id
_entity_poly.type
_entity_poly.pdbx_seq_one_letter_code
_entity_poly.pdbx_strand_id
1 'polypeptide(L)'
;HSKNGGGLSLFRVDGPTVKNLIVRNNTATMMGGGINVYSSVFSMEDIEIHDNLCYGTVYGGFNDVGHGGGLFLNQTWGTLDNMDIHHNTASMNGGGVWSSEGSAWTMTNSNVSDNIAPYNGGGFGFWNHNGDDLNATLINVTIENNTAQPGWFVGHGGGVWANNSNTVFQDCIIRNNTAGGNGGGINYFEGGWPELYNCVIDGNTSSAIGGGVYIHDEGGWNNNGLTMDRCLVTNNSSNQWAGAISSAGNAGINRITNSTIVGNSGGGAAVEAYNASGLEVFNSIIWGNSPSNFENEFGITFGDGFVSHSNIGGGWEGEGNISSNPLFNNINSGDYTLREDSPCKDAGIADLDGDGVEDITDYNGSAPDMGAYEMVMAA
;
A
#
# COMPACT_ATOMS: atom_id res chain seq x y z
N HIS A 1 10.03 32.82 -1.44
CA HIS A 1 10.19 31.42 -1.83
C HIS A 1 11.50 30.89 -1.24
N SER A 2 11.44 29.92 -0.37
CA SER A 2 12.64 29.24 0.12
C SER A 2 13.09 28.16 -0.88
N LYS A 3 14.37 27.74 -0.84
CA LYS A 3 14.80 26.61 -1.66
C LYS A 3 14.21 25.30 -1.10
N ASN A 4 14.37 25.10 0.20
CA ASN A 4 13.89 23.91 0.92
C ASN A 4 13.09 24.35 2.14
N GLY A 5 12.00 23.65 2.46
CA GLY A 5 11.14 23.91 3.58
C GLY A 5 10.48 25.30 3.53
N GLY A 6 9.38 25.41 2.82
CA GLY A 6 8.69 26.70 2.68
C GLY A 6 8.29 27.31 4.01
N GLY A 7 7.78 26.49 4.94
CA GLY A 7 7.37 26.89 6.28
C GLY A 7 8.41 26.59 7.36
N LEU A 8 8.96 25.37 7.37
CA LEU A 8 9.93 24.92 8.36
C LEU A 8 11.05 24.11 7.70
N SER A 9 12.28 24.29 8.16
CA SER A 9 13.40 23.45 7.75
C SER A 9 14.21 22.99 8.97
N LEU A 10 14.33 21.67 9.14
CA LEU A 10 15.22 21.04 10.10
C LEU A 10 16.41 20.47 9.34
N PHE A 11 17.59 20.98 9.62
CA PHE A 11 18.81 20.60 8.94
C PHE A 11 19.91 20.24 9.93
N ARG A 12 20.31 18.98 9.94
CA ARG A 12 21.36 18.44 10.82
C ARG A 12 21.11 18.75 12.28
N VAL A 13 19.88 18.50 12.74
CA VAL A 13 19.48 18.65 14.14
C VAL A 13 19.30 17.29 14.80
N ASP A 14 19.58 17.24 16.09
CA ASP A 14 19.48 16.04 16.89
C ASP A 14 18.41 16.21 17.97
N GLY A 15 17.30 15.49 17.81
CA GLY A 15 16.23 15.35 18.77
C GLY A 15 15.28 16.53 18.99
N PRO A 16 15.05 17.47 18.04
CA PRO A 16 14.02 18.47 18.26
C PRO A 16 12.65 17.81 18.29
N THR A 17 11.80 18.29 19.19
CA THR A 17 10.38 17.97 19.19
C THR A 17 9.61 19.17 18.68
N VAL A 18 8.81 18.97 17.62
CA VAL A 18 7.93 19.98 17.02
C VAL A 18 6.49 19.57 17.29
N LYS A 19 5.71 20.45 17.92
CA LYS A 19 4.33 20.11 18.32
C LYS A 19 3.35 21.25 18.06
N ASN A 20 2.07 20.89 17.86
CA ASN A 20 0.96 21.81 17.80
C ASN A 20 1.18 22.93 16.77
N LEU A 21 1.51 22.56 15.55
CA LEU A 21 1.86 23.50 14.48
C LEU A 21 0.94 23.33 13.27
N ILE A 22 0.54 24.46 12.68
CA ILE A 22 -0.10 24.49 11.37
C ILE A 22 0.86 25.09 10.36
N VAL A 23 1.22 24.32 9.33
CA VAL A 23 2.12 24.71 8.24
C VAL A 23 1.34 24.75 6.94
N ARG A 24 1.02 25.96 6.46
CA ARG A 24 0.13 26.10 5.30
C ARG A 24 0.53 27.22 4.36
N ASN A 25 0.09 27.12 3.10
CA ASN A 25 0.27 28.15 2.08
C ASN A 25 1.73 28.54 1.86
N ASN A 26 2.65 27.60 2.08
CA ASN A 26 4.06 27.83 1.85
C ASN A 26 4.48 27.33 0.47
N THR A 27 5.56 27.89 -0.05
CA THR A 27 6.13 27.47 -1.32
C THR A 27 7.64 27.27 -1.19
N ALA A 28 8.10 26.08 -1.59
CA ALA A 28 9.52 25.80 -1.79
C ALA A 28 9.82 25.57 -3.27
N THR A 29 11.07 25.83 -3.67
CA THR A 29 11.49 25.66 -5.08
C THR A 29 12.32 24.40 -5.30
N MET A 30 12.59 23.60 -4.27
CA MET A 30 13.34 22.36 -4.40
C MET A 30 12.66 21.21 -3.64
N MET A 31 12.61 21.27 -2.31
CA MET A 31 12.18 20.17 -1.45
C MET A 31 11.28 20.67 -0.31
N GLY A 32 10.23 19.93 0.01
CA GLY A 32 9.35 20.20 1.15
C GLY A 32 8.61 21.53 1.04
N GLY A 33 7.50 21.57 0.34
CA GLY A 33 6.69 22.78 0.21
C GLY A 33 6.33 23.38 1.57
N GLY A 34 5.87 22.54 2.50
CA GLY A 34 5.62 22.90 3.90
C GLY A 34 6.85 22.75 4.78
N ILE A 35 7.31 21.52 4.97
CA ILE A 35 8.40 21.16 5.88
C ILE A 35 9.48 20.37 5.15
N ASN A 36 10.75 20.69 5.44
CA ASN A 36 11.91 19.92 5.03
C ASN A 36 12.69 19.44 6.24
N VAL A 37 12.98 18.14 6.31
CA VAL A 37 13.86 17.54 7.33
C VAL A 37 15.00 16.82 6.61
N TYR A 38 16.22 17.21 6.93
CA TYR A 38 17.40 16.67 6.28
C TYR A 38 18.47 16.29 7.31
N SER A 39 18.98 15.05 7.21
CA SER A 39 20.08 14.53 8.05
C SER A 39 19.85 14.78 9.55
N SER A 40 18.65 14.43 10.03
CA SER A 40 18.19 14.83 11.37
C SER A 40 17.49 13.70 12.10
N VAL A 41 17.61 13.70 13.41
CA VAL A 41 16.73 12.94 14.31
C VAL A 41 15.64 13.89 14.81
N PHE A 42 14.36 13.48 14.79
CA PHE A 42 13.25 14.38 15.12
C PHE A 42 12.05 13.66 15.73
N SER A 43 11.17 14.44 16.36
CA SER A 43 9.81 14.02 16.70
C SER A 43 8.83 15.13 16.32
N MET A 44 7.74 14.77 15.66
CA MET A 44 6.65 15.67 15.30
C MET A 44 5.33 15.12 15.85
N GLU A 45 4.51 15.97 16.43
CA GLU A 45 3.26 15.59 17.08
C GLU A 45 2.20 16.69 16.95
N ASP A 46 0.96 16.32 16.64
CA ASP A 46 -0.15 17.26 16.49
C ASP A 46 0.13 18.35 15.43
N ILE A 47 0.49 17.96 14.21
CA ILE A 47 0.84 18.92 13.15
C ILE A 47 -0.09 18.77 11.95
N GLU A 48 -0.66 19.90 11.53
CA GLU A 48 -1.41 20.05 10.29
C GLU A 48 -0.52 20.68 9.20
N ILE A 49 -0.39 19.99 8.04
CA ILE A 49 0.43 20.44 6.91
C ILE A 49 -0.45 20.50 5.66
N HIS A 50 -0.86 21.69 5.22
CA HIS A 50 -1.82 21.78 4.13
C HIS A 50 -1.60 22.98 3.19
N ASP A 51 -2.13 22.85 1.97
CA ASP A 51 -2.05 23.87 0.93
C ASP A 51 -0.61 24.36 0.65
N ASN A 52 0.38 23.48 0.81
CA ASN A 52 1.75 23.81 0.49
C ASN A 52 2.13 23.33 -0.92
N LEU A 53 3.05 24.05 -1.54
CA LEU A 53 3.50 23.79 -2.89
C LEU A 53 5.02 23.60 -2.93
N CYS A 54 5.46 22.46 -3.42
CA CYS A 54 6.85 22.28 -3.84
C CYS A 54 6.95 22.42 -5.36
N TYR A 55 7.45 23.55 -5.82
CA TYR A 55 7.55 23.90 -7.23
C TYR A 55 8.99 23.78 -7.72
N GLY A 56 9.35 22.60 -8.21
CA GLY A 56 10.64 22.36 -8.85
C GLY A 56 10.69 22.95 -10.27
N THR A 57 11.71 23.72 -10.56
CA THR A 57 12.02 24.09 -11.94
C THR A 57 13.11 23.15 -12.45
N VAL A 58 12.84 22.44 -13.54
CA VAL A 58 13.84 21.60 -14.21
C VAL A 58 14.96 22.49 -14.75
N TYR A 59 16.06 22.62 -14.02
CA TYR A 59 17.28 23.22 -14.50
C TYR A 59 18.26 22.13 -14.92
N GLY A 60 18.51 22.00 -16.20
CA GLY A 60 19.63 21.22 -16.72
C GLY A 60 19.45 19.71 -16.79
N GLY A 61 18.23 19.19 -16.83
CA GLY A 61 17.98 17.76 -17.12
C GLY A 61 18.10 16.81 -15.91
N PHE A 62 18.26 17.32 -14.71
CA PHE A 62 18.23 16.53 -13.48
C PHE A 62 16.88 16.73 -12.76
N ASN A 63 16.19 15.62 -12.52
CA ASN A 63 14.84 15.59 -11.92
C ASN A 63 14.85 15.59 -10.38
N ASP A 64 15.84 16.20 -9.75
CA ASP A 64 16.06 16.12 -8.29
C ASP A 64 15.38 17.25 -7.50
N VAL A 65 14.33 17.85 -8.03
CA VAL A 65 13.64 18.97 -7.39
C VAL A 65 12.13 18.86 -7.53
N GLY A 66 11.40 19.45 -6.58
CA GLY A 66 9.94 19.44 -6.63
C GLY A 66 9.28 18.27 -5.89
N HIS A 67 9.97 17.72 -4.89
CA HIS A 67 9.50 16.60 -4.10
C HIS A 67 8.97 17.01 -2.73
N GLY A 68 7.95 16.27 -2.24
CA GLY A 68 7.32 16.51 -0.96
C GLY A 68 6.56 17.84 -0.94
N GLY A 69 5.34 17.85 -1.45
CA GLY A 69 4.50 19.06 -1.42
C GLY A 69 4.27 19.53 0.01
N GLY A 70 3.90 18.62 0.90
CA GLY A 70 3.78 18.87 2.34
C GLY A 70 5.10 18.70 3.08
N LEU A 71 5.62 17.48 3.12
CA LEU A 71 6.76 17.06 3.94
C LEU A 71 7.83 16.35 3.10
N PHE A 72 9.08 16.72 3.30
CA PHE A 72 10.25 16.07 2.71
C PHE A 72 11.18 15.54 3.81
N LEU A 73 11.55 14.26 3.72
CA LEU A 73 12.42 13.55 4.66
C LEU A 73 13.60 12.93 3.89
N ASN A 74 14.82 13.23 4.29
CA ASN A 74 16.01 12.64 3.69
C ASN A 74 17.09 12.41 4.74
N GLN A 75 17.60 11.19 4.83
CA GLN A 75 18.56 10.76 5.87
C GLN A 75 18.06 11.12 7.28
N THR A 76 16.84 10.69 7.61
CA THR A 76 16.17 11.09 8.84
C THR A 76 15.72 9.90 9.67
N TRP A 77 15.72 10.10 10.99
CA TRP A 77 15.21 9.13 11.96
C TRP A 77 14.25 9.81 12.91
N GLY A 78 13.09 9.23 13.13
CA GLY A 78 12.15 9.87 14.04
C GLY A 78 10.74 9.34 14.07
N THR A 79 9.88 10.13 14.69
CA THR A 79 8.46 9.81 14.85
C THR A 79 7.56 10.93 14.39
N LEU A 80 6.43 10.55 13.82
CA LEU A 80 5.36 11.41 13.34
C LEU A 80 4.06 10.88 13.96
N ASP A 81 3.45 11.63 14.86
CA ASP A 81 2.23 11.21 15.54
C ASP A 81 1.14 12.27 15.39
N ASN A 82 -0.09 11.82 15.12
CA ASN A 82 -1.24 12.69 14.92
C ASN A 82 -0.99 13.81 13.88
N MET A 83 -0.51 13.39 12.71
CA MET A 83 -0.27 14.29 11.57
C MET A 83 -1.51 14.36 10.68
N ASP A 84 -1.86 15.57 10.22
CA ASP A 84 -2.86 15.78 9.17
C ASP A 84 -2.20 16.48 7.96
N ILE A 85 -1.94 15.70 6.89
CA ILE A 85 -1.16 16.15 5.73
C ILE A 85 -2.07 16.14 4.51
N HIS A 86 -2.59 17.31 4.12
CA HIS A 86 -3.62 17.34 3.09
C HIS A 86 -3.53 18.54 2.13
N HIS A 87 -4.08 18.38 0.93
CA HIS A 87 -4.12 19.43 -0.11
C HIS A 87 -2.75 20.00 -0.48
N ASN A 88 -1.69 19.22 -0.30
CA ASN A 88 -0.35 19.65 -0.72
C ASN A 88 -0.09 19.21 -2.16
N THR A 89 0.75 19.96 -2.85
CA THR A 89 1.11 19.70 -4.24
C THR A 89 2.62 19.67 -4.42
N ALA A 90 3.11 18.60 -5.00
CA ALA A 90 4.47 18.52 -5.53
C ALA A 90 4.46 18.76 -7.04
N SER A 91 5.52 19.30 -7.62
CA SER A 91 5.67 19.38 -9.07
C SER A 91 6.31 18.12 -9.68
N MET A 92 6.80 17.22 -8.82
CA MET A 92 7.37 15.92 -9.20
C MET A 92 6.72 14.79 -8.42
N ASN A 93 7.26 14.39 -7.30
CA ASN A 93 6.86 13.20 -6.55
C ASN A 93 6.51 13.51 -5.10
N GLY A 94 5.69 12.65 -4.49
CA GLY A 94 5.28 12.78 -3.10
C GLY A 94 4.45 14.05 -2.86
N GLY A 95 3.20 14.06 -3.28
CA GLY A 95 2.32 15.22 -3.09
C GLY A 95 2.20 15.61 -1.62
N GLY A 96 1.91 14.62 -0.76
CA GLY A 96 1.91 14.79 0.69
C GLY A 96 3.31 14.69 1.28
N VAL A 97 3.91 13.50 1.18
CA VAL A 97 5.19 13.16 1.81
C VAL A 97 6.15 12.56 0.79
N TRP A 98 7.40 12.99 0.81
CA TRP A 98 8.50 12.32 0.12
C TRP A 98 9.57 11.92 1.12
N SER A 99 9.96 10.65 1.11
CA SER A 99 11.04 10.12 1.93
C SER A 99 12.10 9.45 1.07
N SER A 100 13.36 9.74 1.34
CA SER A 100 14.46 9.20 0.57
C SER A 100 15.71 8.92 1.40
N GLU A 101 16.63 8.15 0.81
CA GLU A 101 18.01 7.94 1.23
C GLU A 101 18.22 7.67 2.72
N GLY A 102 18.27 6.40 3.13
CA GLY A 102 18.63 6.00 4.50
C GLY A 102 17.74 6.58 5.61
N SER A 103 16.46 6.82 5.30
CA SER A 103 15.51 7.33 6.28
C SER A 103 14.78 6.18 6.98
N ALA A 104 14.67 6.24 8.31
CA ALA A 104 13.90 5.29 9.09
C ALA A 104 13.03 6.03 10.11
N TRP A 105 11.71 5.92 9.97
CA TRP A 105 10.77 6.64 10.80
C TRP A 105 9.44 5.89 10.97
N THR A 106 8.71 6.26 12.00
CA THR A 106 7.38 5.71 12.27
C THR A 106 6.35 6.82 12.25
N MET A 107 5.24 6.60 11.53
CA MET A 107 4.06 7.48 11.56
C MET A 107 2.90 6.74 12.22
N THR A 108 2.25 7.42 13.18
CA THR A 108 1.12 6.84 13.92
C THR A 108 -0.08 7.78 13.92
N ASN A 109 -1.30 7.21 13.98
CA ASN A 109 -2.56 7.94 14.19
C ASN A 109 -2.75 9.14 13.25
N SER A 110 -2.42 9.00 11.98
CA SER A 110 -2.27 10.13 11.06
C SER A 110 -3.16 10.01 9.82
N ASN A 111 -3.39 11.15 9.18
CA ASN A 111 -4.12 11.23 7.91
C ASN A 111 -3.24 11.88 6.82
N VAL A 112 -3.24 11.27 5.63
CA VAL A 112 -2.57 11.82 4.44
C VAL A 112 -3.57 11.81 3.28
N SER A 113 -4.17 12.97 2.98
CA SER A 113 -5.32 13.03 2.08
C SER A 113 -5.25 14.16 1.07
N ASP A 114 -5.92 13.97 -0.06
CA ASP A 114 -6.14 15.02 -1.07
C ASP A 114 -4.84 15.66 -1.60
N ASN A 115 -3.72 14.95 -1.53
CA ASN A 115 -2.44 15.45 -2.02
C ASN A 115 -2.23 15.06 -3.49
N ILE A 116 -1.45 15.87 -4.21
CA ILE A 116 -1.29 15.73 -5.66
C ILE A 116 0.20 15.74 -6.04
N ALA A 117 0.57 14.76 -6.87
CA ALA A 117 1.85 14.74 -7.59
C ALA A 117 1.60 14.44 -9.08
N PRO A 118 2.33 15.07 -10.03
CA PRO A 118 2.20 14.76 -11.46
C PRO A 118 2.89 13.46 -11.86
N TYR A 119 3.85 12.98 -11.02
CA TYR A 119 4.55 11.73 -11.23
C TYR A 119 4.13 10.71 -10.16
N ASN A 120 4.99 10.34 -9.25
CA ASN A 120 4.79 9.21 -8.37
C ASN A 120 4.42 9.63 -6.94
N GLY A 121 3.55 8.83 -6.32
CA GLY A 121 3.17 9.00 -4.94
C GLY A 121 2.32 10.26 -4.72
N GLY A 122 1.03 10.20 -4.99
CA GLY A 122 0.13 11.31 -4.66
C GLY A 122 0.17 11.62 -3.17
N GLY A 123 0.01 10.60 -2.32
CA GLY A 123 0.16 10.70 -0.87
C GLY A 123 1.61 10.59 -0.43
N PHE A 124 2.20 9.40 -0.59
CA PHE A 124 3.58 9.10 -0.21
C PHE A 124 4.44 8.72 -1.42
N GLY A 125 5.68 9.20 -1.42
CA GLY A 125 6.74 8.69 -2.29
C GLY A 125 7.95 8.26 -1.47
N PHE A 126 8.46 7.06 -1.74
CA PHE A 126 9.65 6.49 -1.11
C PHE A 126 10.69 6.19 -2.20
N TRP A 127 11.89 6.71 -2.04
CA TRP A 127 12.97 6.45 -3.00
C TRP A 127 14.30 6.18 -2.30
N ASN A 128 14.81 4.98 -2.55
CA ASN A 128 16.14 4.59 -2.10
C ASN A 128 17.05 4.26 -3.29
N HIS A 129 17.96 5.15 -3.65
CA HIS A 129 18.85 4.98 -4.80
C HIS A 129 20.17 4.30 -4.45
N ASN A 130 20.67 4.53 -3.23
CA ASN A 130 22.02 4.12 -2.85
C ASN A 130 22.08 2.74 -2.16
N GLY A 131 20.92 2.06 -1.97
CA GLY A 131 20.87 0.80 -1.22
C GLY A 131 21.00 0.97 0.29
N ASP A 132 20.96 2.20 0.79
CA ASP A 132 20.81 2.47 2.20
C ASP A 132 19.40 2.07 2.65
N ASP A 133 19.25 1.50 3.82
CA ASP A 133 17.94 1.05 4.31
C ASP A 133 16.96 2.22 4.43
N LEU A 134 15.92 2.22 3.60
CA LEU A 134 14.76 3.08 3.77
C LEU A 134 13.65 2.25 4.39
N ASN A 135 13.42 2.46 5.69
CA ASN A 135 12.44 1.71 6.46
C ASN A 135 11.40 2.69 7.05
N ALA A 136 10.18 2.59 6.58
CA ALA A 136 9.07 3.37 7.12
C ALA A 136 8.03 2.43 7.74
N THR A 137 7.52 2.79 8.89
CA THR A 137 6.41 2.07 9.55
C THR A 137 5.22 3.00 9.72
N LEU A 138 4.09 2.62 9.17
CA LEU A 138 2.83 3.34 9.29
C LEU A 138 1.85 2.51 10.12
N ILE A 139 1.35 3.07 11.22
CA ILE A 139 0.43 2.39 12.14
C ILE A 139 -0.81 3.25 12.36
N ASN A 140 -1.98 2.72 12.06
CA ASN A 140 -3.23 3.46 12.15
C ASN A 140 -3.19 4.77 11.33
N VAL A 141 -2.77 4.65 10.05
CA VAL A 141 -2.68 5.77 9.12
C VAL A 141 -3.74 5.63 8.03
N THR A 142 -4.49 6.69 7.79
CA THR A 142 -5.40 6.79 6.65
C THR A 142 -4.70 7.50 5.48
N ILE A 143 -4.71 6.87 4.31
CA ILE A 143 -4.14 7.40 3.05
C ILE A 143 -5.28 7.45 2.04
N GLU A 144 -5.85 8.63 1.82
CA GLU A 144 -7.06 8.70 1.02
C GLU A 144 -7.11 9.87 0.02
N ASN A 145 -7.84 9.66 -1.07
CA ASN A 145 -8.11 10.68 -2.09
C ASN A 145 -6.85 11.30 -2.72
N ASN A 146 -5.68 10.68 -2.57
CA ASN A 146 -4.46 11.21 -3.15
C ASN A 146 -4.37 10.87 -4.64
N THR A 147 -3.69 11.71 -5.40
CA THR A 147 -3.63 11.57 -6.85
C THR A 147 -2.20 11.66 -7.38
N ALA A 148 -1.76 10.60 -8.06
CA ALA A 148 -0.63 10.62 -8.97
C ALA A 148 -1.18 10.82 -10.39
N GLN A 149 -1.01 12.02 -10.97
CA GLN A 149 -1.78 12.46 -12.13
C GLN A 149 -1.43 11.71 -13.43
N PRO A 150 -2.41 11.50 -14.34
CA PRO A 150 -2.12 11.19 -15.72
C PRO A 150 -1.59 12.45 -16.41
N GLY A 151 -0.37 12.37 -16.97
CA GLY A 151 0.26 13.49 -17.65
C GLY A 151 1.19 13.02 -18.76
N TRP A 152 2.11 13.88 -19.21
CA TRP A 152 3.18 13.53 -20.14
C TRP A 152 4.09 12.41 -19.59
N PHE A 153 4.12 12.29 -18.27
CA PHE A 153 4.69 11.19 -17.53
C PHE A 153 3.56 10.55 -16.74
N VAL A 154 3.44 9.26 -16.84
CA VAL A 154 2.37 8.48 -16.22
C VAL A 154 2.65 8.37 -14.72
N GLY A 155 1.82 8.96 -13.87
CA GLY A 155 2.00 8.94 -12.42
C GLY A 155 1.60 7.61 -11.80
N HIS A 156 2.47 7.00 -11.02
CA HIS A 156 2.25 5.71 -10.35
C HIS A 156 2.07 5.89 -8.84
N GLY A 157 1.32 4.97 -8.21
CA GLY A 157 1.07 5.00 -6.78
C GLY A 157 0.22 6.20 -6.37
N GLY A 158 -1.10 6.14 -6.56
CA GLY A 158 -1.98 7.23 -6.18
C GLY A 158 -1.87 7.55 -4.69
N GLY A 159 -1.98 6.53 -3.85
CA GLY A 159 -1.71 6.64 -2.42
C GLY A 159 -0.22 6.60 -2.10
N VAL A 160 0.44 5.51 -2.50
CA VAL A 160 1.85 5.23 -2.18
C VAL A 160 2.61 4.78 -3.42
N TRP A 161 3.75 5.38 -3.66
CA TRP A 161 4.77 4.89 -4.59
C TRP A 161 6.07 4.63 -3.85
N ALA A 162 6.70 3.50 -4.14
CA ALA A 162 7.96 3.11 -3.53
C ALA A 162 8.92 2.50 -4.54
N ASN A 163 10.20 2.83 -4.39
CA ASN A 163 11.31 2.22 -5.11
C ASN A 163 12.37 1.79 -4.11
N ASN A 164 12.70 0.50 -4.12
CA ASN A 164 13.73 -0.11 -3.28
C ASN A 164 13.61 0.29 -1.80
N SER A 165 12.41 0.20 -1.22
CA SER A 165 12.14 0.56 0.17
C SER A 165 11.31 -0.51 0.87
N ASN A 166 11.58 -0.71 2.17
CA ASN A 166 10.81 -1.60 3.01
C ASN A 166 9.82 -0.77 3.83
N THR A 167 8.55 -1.02 3.65
CA THR A 167 7.51 -0.27 4.36
C THR A 167 6.53 -1.23 5.00
N VAL A 168 6.30 -1.03 6.29
CA VAL A 168 5.30 -1.76 7.07
C VAL A 168 4.06 -0.90 7.22
N PHE A 169 2.91 -1.43 6.85
CA PHE A 169 1.59 -0.86 7.06
C PHE A 169 0.85 -1.74 8.05
N GLN A 170 0.47 -1.19 9.18
CA GLN A 170 -0.30 -1.88 10.20
C GLN A 170 -1.55 -1.08 10.55
N ASP A 171 -2.71 -1.75 10.57
CA ASP A 171 -3.99 -1.10 10.88
C ASP A 171 -4.30 0.12 10.00
N CYS A 172 -3.81 0.12 8.74
CA CYS A 172 -3.92 1.26 7.83
C CYS A 172 -5.14 1.16 6.92
N ILE A 173 -5.64 2.34 6.51
CA ILE A 173 -6.71 2.47 5.50
C ILE A 173 -6.15 3.19 4.28
N ILE A 174 -6.13 2.53 3.12
CA ILE A 174 -5.64 3.07 1.85
C ILE A 174 -6.81 3.07 0.88
N ARG A 175 -7.45 4.24 0.69
CA ARG A 175 -8.70 4.27 -0.06
C ARG A 175 -8.86 5.45 -1.01
N ASN A 176 -9.63 5.23 -2.08
CA ASN A 176 -10.01 6.26 -3.04
C ASN A 176 -8.82 7.01 -3.67
N ASN A 177 -7.64 6.40 -3.69
CA ASN A 177 -6.48 7.00 -4.33
C ASN A 177 -6.50 6.72 -5.83
N THR A 178 -5.94 7.64 -6.63
CA THR A 178 -5.97 7.55 -8.09
C THR A 178 -4.56 7.65 -8.68
N ALA A 179 -4.21 6.67 -9.53
CA ALA A 179 -2.99 6.70 -10.33
C ALA A 179 -3.30 6.83 -11.82
N GLY A 180 -2.58 7.69 -12.52
CA GLY A 180 -2.58 7.75 -13.98
C GLY A 180 -1.91 6.55 -14.64
N GLY A 181 -1.05 5.85 -13.89
CA GLY A 181 -0.38 4.60 -14.25
C GLY A 181 -0.80 3.44 -13.38
N ASN A 182 0.19 2.72 -12.85
CA ASN A 182 -0.01 1.53 -12.03
C ASN A 182 -0.17 1.85 -10.54
N GLY A 183 -0.81 0.93 -9.82
CA GLY A 183 -0.97 0.99 -8.38
C GLY A 183 -1.83 2.16 -7.93
N GLY A 184 -3.16 2.04 -8.03
CA GLY A 184 -4.07 3.09 -7.57
C GLY A 184 -3.88 3.41 -6.10
N GLY A 185 -3.87 2.37 -5.26
CA GLY A 185 -3.52 2.48 -3.84
C GLY A 185 -2.01 2.51 -3.63
N ILE A 186 -1.35 1.42 -3.98
CA ILE A 186 0.09 1.19 -3.74
C ILE A 186 0.79 0.74 -5.02
N ASN A 187 1.95 1.32 -5.30
CA ASN A 187 2.88 0.88 -6.34
C ASN A 187 4.29 0.69 -5.76
N TYR A 188 4.84 -0.50 -5.89
CA TYR A 188 6.26 -0.79 -5.63
C TYR A 188 6.98 -1.07 -6.92
N PHE A 189 8.14 -0.45 -7.11
CA PHE A 189 8.96 -0.55 -8.30
C PHE A 189 10.44 -0.79 -7.92
N GLU A 190 11.10 -1.74 -8.58
CA GLU A 190 12.53 -2.09 -8.38
C GLU A 190 12.92 -2.40 -6.93
N GLY A 191 12.45 -3.53 -6.43
CA GLY A 191 12.79 -4.00 -5.11
C GLY A 191 11.99 -3.34 -3.97
N GLY A 192 12.19 -3.85 -2.77
CA GLY A 192 11.47 -3.41 -1.59
C GLY A 192 10.41 -4.43 -1.15
N TRP A 193 10.10 -4.39 0.13
CA TRP A 193 9.23 -5.33 0.81
C TRP A 193 8.05 -4.61 1.45
N PRO A 194 6.91 -4.51 0.77
CA PRO A 194 5.70 -4.07 1.46
C PRO A 194 5.15 -5.17 2.36
N GLU A 195 4.95 -4.84 3.61
CA GLU A 195 4.26 -5.68 4.57
C GLU A 195 2.97 -4.98 5.00
N LEU A 196 1.83 -5.65 4.83
CA LEU A 196 0.52 -5.13 5.17
C LEU A 196 -0.16 -6.06 6.18
N TYR A 197 -0.45 -5.53 7.35
CA TYR A 197 -1.10 -6.24 8.43
C TYR A 197 -2.40 -5.53 8.83
N ASN A 198 -3.51 -6.24 8.81
CA ASN A 198 -4.82 -5.72 9.20
C ASN A 198 -5.20 -4.42 8.47
N CYS A 199 -4.90 -4.34 7.17
CA CYS A 199 -5.13 -3.15 6.36
C CYS A 199 -6.40 -3.24 5.52
N VAL A 200 -7.00 -2.09 5.26
CA VAL A 200 -8.10 -1.93 4.30
C VAL A 200 -7.60 -1.19 3.05
N ILE A 201 -7.72 -1.82 1.89
CA ILE A 201 -7.38 -1.24 0.59
C ILE A 201 -8.66 -1.17 -0.24
N ASP A 202 -9.30 0.00 -0.29
CA ASP A 202 -10.66 0.12 -0.82
C ASP A 202 -10.81 1.25 -1.85
N GLY A 203 -11.50 0.96 -2.95
CA GLY A 203 -11.92 1.99 -3.90
C GLY A 203 -10.78 2.70 -4.65
N ASN A 204 -9.57 2.17 -4.66
CA ASN A 204 -8.45 2.78 -5.38
C ASN A 204 -8.55 2.51 -6.89
N THR A 205 -8.06 3.45 -7.69
CA THR A 205 -8.19 3.38 -9.15
C THR A 205 -6.85 3.59 -9.85
N SER A 206 -6.51 2.69 -10.78
CA SER A 206 -5.38 2.86 -11.68
C SER A 206 -5.83 2.94 -13.14
N SER A 207 -5.18 3.79 -13.93
CA SER A 207 -5.43 3.83 -15.38
C SER A 207 -4.73 2.69 -16.13
N ALA A 208 -3.89 1.92 -15.46
CA ALA A 208 -3.19 0.78 -16.04
C ALA A 208 -3.41 -0.50 -15.21
N ILE A 209 -2.51 -0.89 -14.34
CA ILE A 209 -2.46 -2.20 -13.68
C ILE A 209 -2.49 -2.03 -12.16
N GLY A 210 -3.13 -2.97 -11.45
CA GLY A 210 -3.18 -2.99 -9.99
C GLY A 210 -3.98 -1.83 -9.43
N GLY A 211 -5.30 -1.93 -9.42
CA GLY A 211 -6.14 -0.91 -8.83
C GLY A 211 -5.83 -0.69 -7.36
N GLY A 212 -5.73 -1.77 -6.59
CA GLY A 212 -5.29 -1.75 -5.19
C GLY A 212 -3.77 -1.67 -5.05
N VAL A 213 -3.08 -2.75 -5.47
CA VAL A 213 -1.64 -2.91 -5.30
C VAL A 213 -0.98 -3.36 -6.60
N TYR A 214 0.13 -2.77 -6.95
CA TYR A 214 1.02 -3.21 -8.02
C TYR A 214 2.46 -3.32 -7.52
N ILE A 215 3.09 -4.48 -7.78
CA ILE A 215 4.48 -4.74 -7.44
C ILE A 215 5.21 -5.17 -8.71
N HIS A 216 6.36 -4.56 -8.96
CA HIS A 216 7.16 -4.85 -10.14
C HIS A 216 8.66 -4.78 -9.84
N ASP A 217 9.39 -5.85 -10.14
CA ASP A 217 10.83 -5.88 -10.04
C ASP A 217 11.45 -6.38 -11.36
N GLU A 218 12.14 -5.50 -12.09
CA GLU A 218 12.88 -5.87 -13.29
C GLU A 218 14.30 -6.39 -12.99
N GLY A 219 14.86 -6.02 -11.85
CA GLY A 219 16.28 -6.20 -11.56
C GLY A 219 16.68 -7.56 -10.97
N GLY A 220 15.75 -8.31 -10.35
CA GLY A 220 16.05 -9.57 -9.67
C GLY A 220 17.07 -9.46 -8.53
N TRP A 221 17.29 -8.25 -8.01
CA TRP A 221 18.32 -7.97 -7.01
C TRP A 221 17.92 -8.40 -5.60
N ASN A 222 16.62 -8.43 -5.33
CA ASN A 222 16.09 -8.87 -4.05
C ASN A 222 14.80 -9.67 -4.34
N ASN A 223 14.77 -10.94 -4.05
CA ASN A 223 13.59 -11.82 -4.18
C ASN A 223 12.48 -11.43 -3.19
N ASN A 224 12.09 -10.18 -3.17
CA ASN A 224 11.20 -9.59 -2.18
C ASN A 224 9.80 -9.44 -2.78
N GLY A 225 8.84 -10.10 -2.18
CA GLY A 225 7.44 -10.04 -2.57
C GLY A 225 6.59 -9.25 -1.57
N LEU A 226 5.31 -9.22 -1.84
CA LEU A 226 4.29 -8.71 -0.92
C LEU A 226 4.07 -9.68 0.23
N THR A 227 4.04 -9.17 1.46
CA THR A 227 3.43 -9.87 2.59
C THR A 227 2.13 -9.18 2.95
N MET A 228 1.04 -9.94 2.97
CA MET A 228 -0.28 -9.45 3.33
C MET A 228 -0.95 -10.44 4.28
N ASP A 229 -1.35 -9.94 5.46
CA ASP A 229 -2.08 -10.74 6.45
C ASP A 229 -3.28 -9.97 6.99
N ARG A 230 -4.43 -10.63 7.10
CA ARG A 230 -5.69 -10.07 7.61
C ARG A 230 -6.13 -8.77 6.92
N CYS A 231 -5.91 -8.69 5.63
CA CYS A 231 -6.26 -7.51 4.86
C CYS A 231 -7.59 -7.66 4.13
N LEU A 232 -8.28 -6.52 4.00
CA LEU A 232 -9.49 -6.39 3.20
C LEU A 232 -9.18 -5.57 1.94
N VAL A 233 -9.30 -6.18 0.76
CA VAL A 233 -9.04 -5.53 -0.53
C VAL A 233 -10.33 -5.49 -1.34
N THR A 234 -10.94 -4.31 -1.44
CA THR A 234 -12.30 -4.21 -2.00
C THR A 234 -12.45 -3.03 -2.96
N ASN A 235 -13.35 -3.19 -3.93
CA ASN A 235 -13.79 -2.11 -4.82
C ASN A 235 -12.65 -1.39 -5.58
N ASN A 236 -11.46 -1.95 -5.65
CA ASN A 236 -10.38 -1.35 -6.41
C ASN A 236 -10.57 -1.62 -7.91
N SER A 237 -10.12 -0.69 -8.74
CA SER A 237 -10.31 -0.81 -10.17
C SER A 237 -9.06 -0.47 -10.97
N SER A 238 -8.89 -1.18 -12.09
CA SER A 238 -7.85 -0.91 -13.08
C SER A 238 -8.41 -0.95 -14.49
N ASN A 239 -7.81 -0.20 -15.42
CA ASN A 239 -8.27 -0.21 -16.80
C ASN A 239 -7.70 -1.37 -17.64
N GLN A 240 -6.60 -2.01 -17.18
CA GLN A 240 -5.94 -3.05 -17.98
C GLN A 240 -6.06 -4.43 -17.32
N TRP A 241 -5.30 -4.72 -16.29
CA TRP A 241 -5.21 -6.06 -15.70
C TRP A 241 -5.75 -6.07 -14.27
N ALA A 242 -5.09 -6.71 -13.31
CA ALA A 242 -5.65 -6.95 -11.99
C ALA A 242 -6.27 -5.72 -11.31
N GLY A 243 -7.53 -5.86 -10.93
CA GLY A 243 -8.22 -4.81 -10.18
C GLY A 243 -7.74 -4.70 -8.74
N ALA A 244 -7.42 -5.83 -8.10
CA ALA A 244 -6.97 -5.85 -6.72
C ALA A 244 -5.44 -5.79 -6.61
N ILE A 245 -4.76 -6.89 -6.94
CA ILE A 245 -3.32 -7.06 -6.72
C ILE A 245 -2.68 -7.62 -7.98
N SER A 246 -1.63 -6.96 -8.45
CA SER A 246 -0.78 -7.47 -9.54
C SER A 246 0.68 -7.47 -9.12
N SER A 247 1.35 -8.59 -9.37
CA SER A 247 2.78 -8.75 -9.17
C SER A 247 3.45 -9.18 -10.47
N ALA A 248 4.56 -8.56 -10.82
CA ALA A 248 5.24 -8.76 -12.09
C ALA A 248 6.77 -8.76 -11.97
N GLY A 249 7.43 -9.33 -12.97
CA GLY A 249 8.89 -9.40 -13.02
C GLY A 249 9.43 -10.46 -12.07
N ASN A 250 10.57 -10.21 -11.46
CA ASN A 250 11.19 -11.10 -10.48
C ASN A 250 10.85 -10.68 -9.03
N ALA A 251 9.62 -10.28 -8.78
CA ALA A 251 9.18 -9.69 -7.50
C ALA A 251 9.13 -10.70 -6.33
N GLY A 252 9.76 -11.87 -6.45
CA GLY A 252 9.84 -12.85 -5.37
C GLY A 252 8.50 -13.55 -5.08
N ILE A 253 8.36 -14.03 -3.85
CA ILE A 253 7.13 -14.72 -3.42
C ILE A 253 6.20 -13.71 -2.75
N ASN A 254 5.02 -13.55 -3.33
CA ASN A 254 3.94 -12.79 -2.72
C ASN A 254 3.12 -13.70 -1.83
N ARG A 255 3.01 -13.39 -0.56
CA ARG A 255 2.24 -14.18 0.40
C ARG A 255 1.00 -13.41 0.83
N ILE A 256 -0.15 -14.03 0.66
CA ILE A 256 -1.47 -13.52 1.08
C ILE A 256 -2.08 -14.52 2.04
N THR A 257 -2.24 -14.12 3.29
CA THR A 257 -2.82 -14.97 4.34
C THR A 257 -4.05 -14.29 4.95
N ASN A 258 -5.00 -15.09 5.40
CA ASN A 258 -6.14 -14.62 6.19
C ASN A 258 -6.80 -13.35 5.60
N SER A 259 -6.90 -13.23 4.28
CA SER A 259 -7.32 -11.98 3.64
C SER A 259 -8.60 -12.14 2.81
N THR A 260 -9.33 -11.05 2.65
CA THR A 260 -10.58 -11.02 1.86
C THR A 260 -10.42 -10.06 0.68
N ILE A 261 -10.55 -10.57 -0.53
CA ILE A 261 -10.39 -9.83 -1.80
C ILE A 261 -11.70 -9.93 -2.59
N VAL A 262 -12.52 -8.87 -2.56
CA VAL A 262 -13.90 -8.91 -3.05
C VAL A 262 -14.28 -7.65 -3.80
N GLY A 263 -15.03 -7.79 -4.89
CA GLY A 263 -15.64 -6.65 -5.60
C GLY A 263 -14.65 -5.77 -6.36
N ASN A 264 -13.44 -6.25 -6.60
CA ASN A 264 -12.45 -5.53 -7.40
C ASN A 264 -12.70 -5.74 -8.90
N SER A 265 -12.31 -4.79 -9.74
CA SER A 265 -12.56 -4.84 -11.17
C SER A 265 -11.33 -4.46 -12.00
N GLY A 266 -11.12 -5.19 -13.10
CA GLY A 266 -9.99 -4.96 -14.00
C GLY A 266 -10.19 -5.61 -15.35
N GLY A 267 -9.16 -5.60 -16.18
CA GLY A 267 -9.18 -6.32 -17.46
C GLY A 267 -8.74 -7.78 -17.37
N GLY A 268 -8.21 -8.21 -16.22
CA GLY A 268 -7.70 -9.55 -15.93
C GLY A 268 -8.26 -10.11 -14.62
N ALA A 269 -7.61 -11.10 -14.05
CA ALA A 269 -8.00 -11.66 -12.76
C ALA A 269 -7.83 -10.63 -11.63
N ALA A 270 -8.53 -10.81 -10.50
CA ALA A 270 -8.42 -9.88 -9.38
C ALA A 270 -7.02 -9.88 -8.78
N VAL A 271 -6.42 -11.07 -8.68
CA VAL A 271 -5.04 -11.27 -8.21
C VAL A 271 -4.25 -11.93 -9.32
N GLU A 272 -3.13 -11.35 -9.68
CA GLU A 272 -2.25 -11.85 -10.75
C GLU A 272 -0.78 -11.84 -10.31
N ALA A 273 -0.07 -12.91 -10.65
CA ALA A 273 1.38 -12.97 -10.57
C ALA A 273 1.94 -13.50 -11.89
N TYR A 274 2.93 -12.83 -12.48
CA TYR A 274 3.53 -13.24 -13.76
C TYR A 274 5.01 -12.93 -13.82
N ASN A 275 5.71 -13.54 -14.81
CA ASN A 275 7.16 -13.36 -15.02
C ASN A 275 8.01 -13.75 -13.81
N ALA A 276 7.97 -14.98 -13.37
CA ALA A 276 8.76 -15.53 -12.27
C ALA A 276 8.42 -15.00 -10.85
N SER A 277 7.38 -14.17 -10.69
CA SER A 277 6.82 -13.89 -9.37
C SER A 277 6.08 -15.10 -8.83
N GLY A 278 6.39 -15.54 -7.61
CA GLY A 278 5.64 -16.57 -6.90
C GLY A 278 4.40 -15.97 -6.22
N LEU A 279 3.41 -16.83 -5.96
CA LEU A 279 2.21 -16.43 -5.21
C LEU A 279 1.77 -17.56 -4.27
N GLU A 280 1.74 -17.25 -2.99
CA GLU A 280 1.25 -18.16 -1.95
C GLU A 280 -0.01 -17.54 -1.31
N VAL A 281 -1.08 -18.33 -1.27
CA VAL A 281 -2.36 -17.91 -0.70
C VAL A 281 -2.86 -18.94 0.29
N PHE A 282 -3.09 -18.51 1.53
CA PHE A 282 -3.60 -19.34 2.60
C PHE A 282 -4.79 -18.68 3.28
N ASN A 283 -5.75 -19.48 3.71
CA ASN A 283 -6.88 -19.03 4.54
C ASN A 283 -7.59 -17.79 4.00
N SER A 284 -7.65 -17.61 2.69
CA SER A 284 -8.13 -16.37 2.11
C SER A 284 -9.42 -16.55 1.30
N ILE A 285 -10.18 -15.47 1.15
CA ILE A 285 -11.38 -15.42 0.32
C ILE A 285 -11.11 -14.49 -0.87
N ILE A 286 -11.17 -15.04 -2.09
CA ILE A 286 -11.09 -14.27 -3.33
C ILE A 286 -12.40 -14.52 -4.09
N TRP A 287 -13.33 -13.57 -4.05
CA TRP A 287 -14.72 -13.81 -4.45
C TRP A 287 -15.40 -12.59 -5.04
N GLY A 288 -16.24 -12.77 -6.06
CA GLY A 288 -17.10 -11.72 -6.60
C GLY A 288 -16.35 -10.55 -7.24
N ASN A 289 -15.16 -10.82 -7.75
CA ASN A 289 -14.39 -9.84 -8.51
C ASN A 289 -14.74 -9.90 -10.01
N SER A 290 -14.37 -8.90 -10.79
CA SER A 290 -14.68 -8.75 -12.21
C SER A 290 -13.41 -8.56 -13.04
N PRO A 291 -13.37 -9.05 -14.31
CA PRO A 291 -14.49 -9.40 -15.17
C PRO A 291 -15.05 -10.79 -14.89
N SER A 292 -16.36 -10.93 -15.04
CA SER A 292 -17.07 -12.20 -14.94
C SER A 292 -16.75 -13.21 -16.06
N ASN A 293 -15.91 -12.81 -17.01
CA ASN A 293 -15.53 -13.61 -18.17
C ASN A 293 -14.39 -14.61 -17.89
N PHE A 294 -13.79 -14.54 -16.72
CA PHE A 294 -12.77 -15.48 -16.28
C PHE A 294 -13.43 -16.56 -15.44
N GLU A 295 -13.09 -17.82 -15.71
CA GLU A 295 -13.57 -18.96 -14.95
C GLU A 295 -13.03 -18.94 -13.51
N ASN A 296 -11.89 -18.23 -13.28
CA ASN A 296 -11.22 -18.06 -12.00
C ASN A 296 -11.00 -16.56 -11.71
N GLU A 297 -11.26 -16.12 -10.51
CA GLU A 297 -10.94 -14.77 -10.03
C GLU A 297 -9.47 -14.62 -9.65
N PHE A 298 -8.72 -15.70 -9.76
CA PHE A 298 -7.31 -15.81 -9.45
C PHE A 298 -6.54 -16.31 -10.68
N GLY A 299 -5.48 -15.62 -11.09
CA GLY A 299 -4.67 -15.97 -12.26
C GLY A 299 -3.18 -16.01 -11.93
N ILE A 300 -2.54 -17.14 -12.20
CA ILE A 300 -1.08 -17.26 -12.22
C ILE A 300 -0.70 -17.57 -13.68
N THR A 301 0.03 -16.64 -14.29
CA THR A 301 0.42 -16.78 -15.69
C THR A 301 1.79 -17.42 -15.84
N PHE A 302 2.70 -17.10 -14.92
CA PHE A 302 4.06 -17.66 -14.85
C PHE A 302 4.53 -17.70 -13.39
N GLY A 303 5.39 -18.65 -13.04
CA GLY A 303 5.92 -18.83 -11.70
C GLY A 303 5.24 -19.93 -10.89
N ASP A 304 5.80 -20.26 -9.75
CA ASP A 304 5.25 -21.26 -8.84
C ASP A 304 4.17 -20.62 -7.95
N GLY A 305 2.98 -21.18 -7.98
CA GLY A 305 1.86 -20.74 -7.14
C GLY A 305 1.41 -21.84 -6.21
N PHE A 306 1.21 -21.52 -4.94
CA PHE A 306 0.65 -22.42 -3.94
C PHE A 306 -0.59 -21.78 -3.31
N VAL A 307 -1.72 -22.47 -3.38
CA VAL A 307 -2.98 -22.02 -2.78
C VAL A 307 -3.58 -23.14 -1.99
N SER A 308 -3.81 -22.93 -0.70
CA SER A 308 -4.47 -23.91 0.15
C SER A 308 -5.43 -23.27 1.15
N HIS A 309 -6.40 -24.07 1.62
CA HIS A 309 -7.38 -23.67 2.63
C HIS A 309 -8.01 -22.30 2.33
N SER A 310 -8.35 -22.07 1.05
CA SER A 310 -8.85 -20.77 0.59
C SER A 310 -10.15 -20.94 -0.23
N ASN A 311 -11.00 -19.91 -0.18
CA ASN A 311 -12.24 -19.88 -0.94
C ASN A 311 -12.07 -19.03 -2.20
N ILE A 312 -11.90 -19.70 -3.34
CA ILE A 312 -11.63 -19.06 -4.62
C ILE A 312 -12.85 -19.16 -5.53
N GLY A 313 -13.41 -18.02 -5.92
CA GLY A 313 -14.51 -17.95 -6.88
C GLY A 313 -14.11 -18.53 -8.23
N GLY A 314 -14.91 -19.48 -8.72
CA GLY A 314 -14.57 -20.26 -9.93
C GLY A 314 -13.73 -21.52 -9.67
N GLY A 315 -13.16 -21.66 -8.47
CA GLY A 315 -12.39 -22.82 -8.03
C GLY A 315 -10.89 -22.73 -8.36
N TRP A 316 -10.09 -23.33 -7.51
CA TRP A 316 -8.64 -23.50 -7.69
C TRP A 316 -8.19 -24.81 -7.05
N GLU A 317 -7.35 -25.60 -7.74
CA GLU A 317 -6.82 -26.85 -7.20
C GLU A 317 -5.87 -26.57 -6.02
N GLY A 318 -6.02 -27.30 -4.93
CA GLY A 318 -5.17 -27.20 -3.73
C GLY A 318 -5.85 -27.81 -2.51
N GLU A 319 -5.06 -28.18 -1.53
CA GLU A 319 -5.56 -28.77 -0.29
C GLU A 319 -6.47 -27.80 0.46
N GLY A 320 -7.63 -28.28 0.92
CA GLY A 320 -8.58 -27.48 1.68
C GLY A 320 -9.26 -26.34 0.90
N ASN A 321 -8.98 -26.15 -0.38
CA ASN A 321 -9.62 -25.11 -1.17
C ASN A 321 -11.08 -25.42 -1.44
N ILE A 322 -11.91 -24.38 -1.38
CA ILE A 322 -13.34 -24.45 -1.69
C ILE A 322 -13.71 -23.40 -2.74
N SER A 323 -14.88 -23.58 -3.37
CA SER A 323 -15.50 -22.59 -4.26
C SER A 323 -16.98 -22.50 -3.93
N SER A 324 -17.28 -21.78 -2.88
CA SER A 324 -18.65 -21.64 -2.35
C SER A 324 -18.92 -20.19 -1.96
N ASN A 325 -20.17 -19.76 -2.05
CA ASN A 325 -20.55 -18.43 -1.61
C ASN A 325 -20.09 -18.22 -0.15
N PRO A 326 -19.23 -17.23 0.14
CA PRO A 326 -18.70 -17.00 1.48
C PRO A 326 -19.76 -16.66 2.54
N LEU A 327 -20.96 -16.27 2.15
CA LEU A 327 -22.06 -15.85 3.03
C LEU A 327 -21.65 -14.74 4.00
N PHE A 328 -21.11 -13.65 3.46
CA PHE A 328 -20.87 -12.44 4.24
C PHE A 328 -22.15 -11.87 4.85
N ASN A 329 -22.04 -11.22 5.98
CA ASN A 329 -23.19 -10.64 6.69
C ASN A 329 -23.90 -9.58 5.84
N ASN A 330 -23.17 -8.58 5.31
CA ASN A 330 -23.79 -7.58 4.45
C ASN A 330 -22.77 -6.84 3.55
N ILE A 331 -22.51 -7.39 2.38
CA ILE A 331 -21.59 -6.78 1.39
C ILE A 331 -22.00 -5.34 1.02
N ASN A 332 -23.32 -5.06 0.92
CA ASN A 332 -23.80 -3.74 0.50
C ASN A 332 -23.49 -2.63 1.52
N SER A 333 -23.23 -2.97 2.75
CA SER A 333 -22.81 -2.04 3.81
C SER A 333 -21.31 -2.12 4.11
N GLY A 334 -20.55 -2.90 3.35
CA GLY A 334 -19.11 -3.12 3.61
C GLY A 334 -18.85 -4.07 4.78
N ASP A 335 -19.82 -4.86 5.19
CA ASP A 335 -19.66 -5.87 6.23
C ASP A 335 -19.29 -7.22 5.62
N TYR A 336 -18.00 -7.50 5.61
CA TYR A 336 -17.39 -8.73 5.08
C TYR A 336 -17.12 -9.77 6.19
N THR A 337 -17.67 -9.60 7.39
CA THR A 337 -17.66 -10.65 8.41
C THR A 337 -18.54 -11.83 7.97
N LEU A 338 -18.19 -13.02 8.40
CA LEU A 338 -18.88 -14.25 8.00
C LEU A 338 -20.19 -14.43 8.80
N ARG A 339 -21.17 -15.05 8.16
CA ARG A 339 -22.36 -15.56 8.83
C ARG A 339 -22.05 -16.91 9.50
N GLU A 340 -22.84 -17.28 10.51
CA GLU A 340 -22.64 -18.52 11.25
C GLU A 340 -22.71 -19.79 10.37
N ASP A 341 -23.46 -19.74 9.28
CA ASP A 341 -23.61 -20.81 8.29
C ASP A 341 -22.60 -20.73 7.13
N SER A 342 -21.57 -19.88 7.23
CA SER A 342 -20.55 -19.72 6.21
C SER A 342 -19.71 -20.98 6.02
N PRO A 343 -19.45 -21.39 4.77
CA PRO A 343 -18.53 -22.49 4.48
C PRO A 343 -17.05 -22.12 4.75
N CYS A 344 -16.75 -20.86 4.99
CA CYS A 344 -15.41 -20.35 5.30
C CYS A 344 -15.09 -20.39 6.80
N LYS A 345 -16.11 -20.62 7.65
CA LYS A 345 -15.95 -20.71 9.09
C LYS A 345 -15.19 -21.97 9.48
N ASP A 346 -14.21 -21.85 10.36
CA ASP A 346 -13.37 -22.95 10.85
C ASP A 346 -12.75 -23.80 9.70
N ALA A 347 -12.50 -23.20 8.54
CA ALA A 347 -12.10 -23.93 7.33
C ALA A 347 -10.65 -23.63 6.87
N GLY A 348 -9.95 -22.79 7.60
CA GLY A 348 -8.54 -22.49 7.41
C GLY A 348 -7.61 -23.52 8.07
N ILE A 349 -6.31 -23.25 8.01
CA ILE A 349 -5.25 -24.04 8.63
C ILE A 349 -4.38 -23.16 9.52
N ALA A 350 -3.98 -23.67 10.69
CA ALA A 350 -3.16 -22.92 11.64
C ALA A 350 -1.65 -23.11 11.43
N ASP A 351 -1.23 -24.28 10.99
CA ASP A 351 0.16 -24.64 10.64
C ASP A 351 0.35 -24.46 9.13
N LEU A 352 0.92 -23.32 8.73
CA LEU A 352 1.01 -22.94 7.31
C LEU A 352 2.16 -23.63 6.56
N ASP A 353 3.22 -24.00 7.26
CA ASP A 353 4.41 -24.61 6.67
C ASP A 353 4.50 -26.14 6.89
N GLY A 354 3.60 -26.70 7.72
CA GLY A 354 3.50 -28.13 7.97
C GLY A 354 4.59 -28.68 8.90
N ASP A 355 5.20 -27.83 9.70
CA ASP A 355 6.26 -28.24 10.64
C ASP A 355 5.72 -28.83 11.96
N GLY A 356 4.42 -28.78 12.17
CA GLY A 356 3.70 -29.27 13.36
C GLY A 356 3.56 -28.24 14.45
N VAL A 357 3.89 -26.98 14.20
CA VAL A 357 3.70 -25.84 15.10
C VAL A 357 2.70 -24.88 14.43
N GLU A 358 1.73 -24.41 15.20
CA GLU A 358 0.78 -23.44 14.67
C GLU A 358 1.42 -22.06 14.46
N ASP A 359 1.38 -21.55 13.22
CA ASP A 359 1.77 -20.19 12.87
C ASP A 359 0.68 -19.18 13.26
N ILE A 360 -0.57 -19.60 13.20
CA ILE A 360 -1.73 -18.81 13.57
C ILE A 360 -2.30 -19.35 14.87
N THR A 361 -2.29 -18.54 15.93
CA THR A 361 -2.71 -18.93 17.28
C THR A 361 -3.88 -18.10 17.82
N ASP A 362 -4.27 -17.05 17.11
CA ASP A 362 -5.32 -16.10 17.52
C ASP A 362 -6.58 -16.26 16.66
N TYR A 363 -7.20 -17.42 16.75
CA TYR A 363 -8.47 -17.72 16.10
C TYR A 363 -9.52 -18.23 17.11
N ASN A 364 -10.78 -18.20 16.69
CA ASN A 364 -11.90 -18.72 17.44
C ASN A 364 -12.43 -20.00 16.79
N GLY A 365 -12.79 -20.99 17.59
CA GLY A 365 -13.37 -22.23 17.04
C GLY A 365 -12.36 -23.39 16.93
N SER A 366 -12.51 -24.22 15.94
CA SER A 366 -11.70 -25.44 15.75
C SER A 366 -10.52 -25.26 14.80
N ALA A 367 -10.53 -24.21 14.00
CA ALA A 367 -9.47 -23.78 13.08
C ALA A 367 -9.68 -22.29 12.76
N PRO A 368 -8.69 -21.60 12.15
CA PRO A 368 -8.89 -20.26 11.65
C PRO A 368 -10.04 -20.19 10.63
N ASP A 369 -10.75 -19.07 10.59
CA ASP A 369 -11.68 -18.79 9.52
C ASP A 369 -10.90 -18.44 8.23
N MET A 370 -11.47 -18.72 7.07
CA MET A 370 -10.95 -18.14 5.83
C MET A 370 -11.38 -16.68 5.73
N GLY A 371 -10.45 -15.79 5.38
CA GLY A 371 -10.71 -14.36 5.17
C GLY A 371 -10.15 -13.45 6.27
N ALA A 372 -10.41 -12.15 6.14
CA ALA A 372 -9.77 -11.11 6.96
C ALA A 372 -10.30 -11.04 8.41
N TYR A 373 -11.41 -11.66 8.69
CA TYR A 373 -12.09 -11.52 9.99
C TYR A 373 -12.43 -12.87 10.59
N GLU A 374 -11.96 -13.08 11.81
CA GLU A 374 -12.42 -14.19 12.65
C GLU A 374 -13.83 -13.93 13.17
N MET A 375 -14.66 -14.95 13.13
CA MET A 375 -16.00 -14.86 13.69
C MET A 375 -15.95 -14.82 15.21
N VAL A 376 -16.53 -13.80 15.79
CA VAL A 376 -16.68 -13.71 17.26
C VAL A 376 -17.78 -14.64 17.70
N MET A 377 -17.45 -15.68 18.47
CA MET A 377 -18.46 -16.54 19.04
C MET A 377 -19.33 -15.76 20.03
N ALA A 378 -20.64 -15.81 19.86
CA ALA A 378 -21.57 -15.24 20.84
C ALA A 378 -21.37 -15.93 22.18
N ALA A 379 -21.15 -15.14 23.26
CA ALA A 379 -20.92 -15.62 24.61
C ALA A 379 -22.18 -16.25 25.20
#